data_f029e2112eade16e1e291a90bc9e7835
#
_entry.id   f029e2112eade16e1e291a90bc9e7835
#
_cell.length_a   1.000
_cell.length_b   1.000
_cell.length_c   1.000
_cell.angle_alpha   90.00
_cell.angle_beta   90.00
_cell.angle_gamma   90.00
#
_symmetry.space_group_name_H-M   'P 1'
#
loop_
_entity.id
_entity.type
_entity.pdbx_description
1 polymer ?
#
loop_
_entity_poly.entity_id
_entity_poly.type
_entity_poly.pdbx_seq_one_letter_code
_entity_poly.pdbx_strand_id
1 'polypeptide(L)'
;DALPIYKAVKSMGDGATSILSNSVSYITSFISTVFLLIMVPFFLIYMLKDHEKFIPAIGKFFKGERKVFVVDLLKDLNFTLKSYIQGQVTVSIILGIILYIGYTIIGLPYTPLLVLFAGVANLIPFLGPWLSFAPAAILGIIDGPSTFIWVCVVTLIAQQLEGNVITPNVMGKSLSIHPLTIIVVILAAGDLGGFTLILVAV
;
A
#
# COMPACT_ATOMS: atom_id res chain seq x y z
N ASP A 1 -16.06 -38.62 38.72
CA ASP A 1 -14.95 -38.40 37.74
C ASP A 1 -15.35 -37.66 36.46
N ALA A 2 -16.40 -36.86 36.49
CA ALA A 2 -16.81 -36.04 35.33
C ALA A 2 -16.02 -34.73 35.19
N LEU A 3 -15.26 -34.32 36.22
CA LEU A 3 -14.54 -33.05 36.28
C LEU A 3 -13.45 -32.86 35.21
N PRO A 4 -12.62 -33.87 34.88
CA PRO A 4 -11.55 -33.69 33.86
C PRO A 4 -12.11 -33.56 32.46
N ILE A 5 -13.17 -34.29 32.12
CA ILE A 5 -13.83 -34.20 30.80
C ILE A 5 -14.50 -32.84 30.59
N TYR A 6 -15.20 -32.35 31.64
CA TYR A 6 -15.83 -31.04 31.62
C TYR A 6 -14.82 -29.89 31.44
N LYS A 7 -13.67 -29.98 32.12
CA LYS A 7 -12.57 -29.03 31.96
C LYS A 7 -11.97 -29.07 30.53
N ALA A 8 -11.80 -30.27 29.98
CA ALA A 8 -11.29 -30.43 28.62
C ALA A 8 -12.27 -29.85 27.57
N VAL A 9 -13.57 -30.15 27.70
CA VAL A 9 -14.60 -29.60 26.80
C VAL A 9 -14.69 -28.09 26.90
N LYS A 10 -14.62 -27.54 28.12
CA LYS A 10 -14.62 -26.08 28.35
C LYS A 10 -13.38 -25.42 27.72
N SER A 11 -12.18 -25.97 27.91
CA SER A 11 -10.95 -25.41 27.34
C SER A 11 -10.92 -25.49 25.80
N MET A 12 -11.54 -26.51 25.20
CA MET A 12 -11.73 -26.61 23.76
C MET A 12 -12.75 -25.56 23.28
N GLY A 13 -13.83 -25.32 24.00
CA GLY A 13 -14.80 -24.28 23.68
C GLY A 13 -14.21 -22.87 23.78
N ASP A 14 -13.46 -22.59 24.85
CA ASP A 14 -12.78 -21.30 25.04
C ASP A 14 -11.67 -21.10 23.98
N GLY A 15 -10.97 -22.15 23.60
CA GLY A 15 -10.00 -22.12 22.49
C GLY A 15 -10.66 -21.85 21.15
N ALA A 16 -11.77 -22.51 20.84
CA ALA A 16 -12.50 -22.29 19.59
C ALA A 16 -13.08 -20.87 19.49
N THR A 17 -13.64 -20.35 20.59
CA THR A 17 -14.17 -18.97 20.62
C THR A 17 -13.07 -17.92 20.50
N SER A 18 -11.90 -18.14 21.12
CA SER A 18 -10.75 -17.23 20.97
C SER A 18 -10.16 -17.25 19.54
N ILE A 19 -10.10 -18.41 18.90
CA ILE A 19 -9.68 -18.52 17.49
C ILE A 19 -10.67 -17.79 16.58
N LEU A 20 -11.98 -17.98 16.79
CA LEU A 20 -13.02 -17.32 16.01
C LEU A 20 -12.99 -15.80 16.21
N SER A 21 -12.90 -15.31 17.42
CA SER A 21 -12.87 -13.87 17.72
C SER A 21 -11.60 -13.21 17.15
N ASN A 22 -10.46 -13.86 17.26
CA ASN A 22 -9.22 -13.37 16.68
C ASN A 22 -9.29 -13.36 15.14
N SER A 23 -9.86 -14.42 14.53
CA SER A 23 -10.03 -14.48 13.06
C SER A 23 -10.95 -13.36 12.56
N VAL A 24 -12.06 -13.08 13.26
CA VAL A 24 -12.95 -11.96 12.93
C VAL A 24 -12.22 -10.62 13.08
N SER A 25 -11.42 -10.44 14.12
CA SER A 25 -10.62 -9.24 14.33
C SER A 25 -9.57 -9.04 13.22
N TYR A 26 -8.88 -10.11 12.79
CA TYR A 26 -7.93 -10.05 11.67
C TYR A 26 -8.62 -9.71 10.36
N ILE A 27 -9.78 -10.32 10.06
CA ILE A 27 -10.56 -10.03 8.87
C ILE A 27 -11.03 -8.58 8.87
N THR A 28 -11.54 -8.07 9.99
CA THR A 28 -12.00 -6.69 10.11
C THR A 28 -10.84 -5.70 9.94
N SER A 29 -9.69 -5.98 10.55
CA SER A 29 -8.48 -5.17 10.39
C SER A 29 -7.96 -5.19 8.96
N PHE A 30 -8.00 -6.34 8.30
CA PHE A 30 -7.63 -6.48 6.89
C PHE A 30 -8.56 -5.67 5.99
N ILE A 31 -9.89 -5.78 6.16
CA ILE A 31 -10.89 -5.00 5.42
C ILE A 31 -10.69 -3.50 5.64
N SER A 32 -10.46 -3.07 6.86
CA SER A 32 -10.20 -1.66 7.19
C SER A 32 -8.92 -1.15 6.51
N THR A 33 -7.87 -1.96 6.50
CA THR A 33 -6.61 -1.64 5.82
C THR A 33 -6.82 -1.53 4.30
N VAL A 34 -7.52 -2.47 3.69
CA VAL A 34 -7.85 -2.43 2.26
C VAL A 34 -8.71 -1.22 1.92
N PHE A 35 -9.67 -0.90 2.78
CA PHE A 35 -10.52 0.30 2.61
C PHE A 35 -9.69 1.59 2.65
N LEU A 36 -8.80 1.74 3.62
CA LEU A 36 -7.86 2.88 3.69
C LEU A 36 -6.95 2.93 2.47
N LEU A 37 -6.43 1.79 2.03
CA LEU A 37 -5.60 1.65 0.84
C LEU A 37 -6.29 2.17 -0.44
N ILE A 38 -7.60 1.93 -0.57
CA ILE A 38 -8.41 2.41 -1.69
C ILE A 38 -8.76 3.90 -1.52
N MET A 39 -9.06 4.33 -0.29
CA MET A 39 -9.48 5.69 0.01
C MET A 39 -8.37 6.72 -0.19
N VAL A 40 -7.12 6.38 0.13
CA VAL A 40 -5.98 7.30 -0.02
C VAL A 40 -5.76 7.73 -1.48
N PRO A 41 -5.55 6.83 -2.45
CA PRO A 41 -5.41 7.23 -3.85
C PRO A 41 -6.68 7.89 -4.41
N PHE A 42 -7.86 7.47 -3.97
CA PHE A 42 -9.12 8.11 -4.35
C PHE A 42 -9.16 9.57 -3.87
N PHE A 43 -8.82 9.83 -2.62
CA PHE A 43 -8.76 11.18 -2.06
C PHE A 43 -7.72 12.05 -2.77
N LEU A 44 -6.53 11.48 -3.05
CA LEU A 44 -5.47 12.17 -3.80
C LEU A 44 -5.92 12.54 -5.21
N ILE A 45 -6.60 11.64 -5.93
CA ILE A 45 -7.16 11.93 -7.26
C ILE A 45 -8.17 13.06 -7.19
N TYR A 46 -9.05 13.08 -6.18
CA TYR A 46 -10.02 14.17 -5.99
C TYR A 46 -9.35 15.50 -5.67
N MET A 47 -8.36 15.50 -4.78
CA MET A 47 -7.57 16.70 -4.50
C MET A 47 -6.89 17.26 -5.75
N LEU A 48 -6.32 16.38 -6.57
CA LEU A 48 -5.69 16.76 -7.83
C LEU A 48 -6.69 17.28 -8.86
N LYS A 49 -7.90 16.74 -8.89
CA LYS A 49 -8.95 17.21 -9.81
C LYS A 49 -9.46 18.59 -9.45
N ASP A 50 -9.62 18.90 -8.18
CA ASP A 50 -10.17 20.17 -7.69
C ASP A 50 -9.10 21.24 -7.36
N HIS A 51 -7.83 21.01 -7.71
CA HIS A 51 -6.72 21.92 -7.40
C HIS A 51 -6.93 23.35 -7.94
N GLU A 52 -7.60 23.49 -9.09
CA GLU A 52 -7.91 24.79 -9.69
C GLU A 52 -8.78 25.67 -8.78
N LYS A 53 -9.55 25.05 -7.88
CA LYS A 53 -10.38 25.78 -6.90
C LYS A 53 -9.66 26.01 -5.58
N PHE A 54 -8.84 25.04 -5.14
CA PHE A 54 -8.14 25.09 -3.85
C PHE A 54 -7.00 26.09 -3.83
N ILE A 55 -6.17 26.13 -4.86
CA ILE A 55 -5.00 27.03 -4.91
C ILE A 55 -5.42 28.51 -4.80
N PRO A 56 -6.40 29.01 -5.59
CA PRO A 56 -6.86 30.39 -5.44
C PRO A 56 -7.54 30.65 -4.10
N ALA A 57 -8.26 29.66 -3.53
CA ALA A 57 -8.93 29.81 -2.24
C ALA A 57 -7.93 30.01 -1.10
N ILE A 58 -6.86 29.19 -1.05
CA ILE A 58 -5.77 29.35 -0.08
C ILE A 58 -5.04 30.68 -0.29
N GLY A 59 -4.79 31.07 -1.55
CA GLY A 59 -4.14 32.32 -1.89
C GLY A 59 -4.89 33.58 -1.39
N LYS A 60 -6.20 33.51 -1.11
CA LYS A 60 -6.98 34.65 -0.56
C LYS A 60 -6.63 34.93 0.90
N PHE A 61 -6.10 33.98 1.65
CA PHE A 61 -5.69 34.20 3.05
C PHE A 61 -4.36 34.94 3.18
N PHE A 62 -3.61 35.09 2.09
CA PHE A 62 -2.31 35.76 2.06
C PHE A 62 -2.35 37.01 1.22
N LYS A 63 -1.53 38.02 1.58
CA LYS A 63 -1.43 39.32 0.89
C LYS A 63 0.01 39.60 0.44
N GLY A 64 0.16 40.42 -0.62
CA GLY A 64 1.47 40.85 -1.11
C GLY A 64 2.36 39.70 -1.62
N GLU A 65 3.66 39.81 -1.36
CA GLU A 65 4.67 38.84 -1.80
C GLU A 65 4.45 37.43 -1.24
N ARG A 66 3.93 37.32 -0.01
CA ARG A 66 3.60 36.03 0.61
C ARG A 66 2.52 35.26 -0.17
N LYS A 67 1.57 35.95 -0.78
CA LYS A 67 0.55 35.34 -1.61
C LYS A 67 1.17 34.71 -2.86
N VAL A 68 2.07 35.42 -3.52
CA VAL A 68 2.76 34.92 -4.73
C VAL A 68 3.56 33.67 -4.38
N PHE A 69 4.37 33.74 -3.33
CA PHE A 69 5.19 32.62 -2.86
C PHE A 69 4.34 31.36 -2.54
N VAL A 70 3.25 31.54 -1.76
CA VAL A 70 2.38 30.40 -1.38
C VAL A 70 1.67 29.80 -2.58
N VAL A 71 1.16 30.65 -3.49
CA VAL A 71 0.48 30.16 -4.71
C VAL A 71 1.45 29.39 -5.61
N ASP A 72 2.66 29.89 -5.80
CA ASP A 72 3.64 29.21 -6.64
C ASP A 72 4.12 27.92 -6.00
N LEU A 73 4.36 27.89 -4.69
CA LEU A 73 4.66 26.65 -3.95
C LEU A 73 3.55 25.62 -4.11
N LEU A 74 2.28 26.01 -3.99
CA LEU A 74 1.14 25.10 -4.16
C LEU A 74 1.02 24.58 -5.59
N LYS A 75 1.35 25.39 -6.60
CA LYS A 75 1.38 24.92 -7.99
C LYS A 75 2.48 23.87 -8.22
N ASP A 76 3.67 24.13 -7.69
CA ASP A 76 4.81 23.21 -7.80
C ASP A 76 4.53 21.88 -7.09
N LEU A 77 3.95 21.96 -5.88
CA LEU A 77 3.50 20.76 -5.15
C LEU A 77 2.45 19.98 -5.95
N ASN A 78 1.45 20.67 -6.51
CA ASN A 78 0.42 20.02 -7.32
C ASN A 78 1.01 19.34 -8.57
N PHE A 79 1.94 20.01 -9.25
CA PHE A 79 2.64 19.43 -10.41
C PHE A 79 3.43 18.18 -10.02
N THR A 80 4.17 18.25 -8.92
CA THR A 80 4.97 17.13 -8.41
C THR A 80 4.09 15.94 -8.00
N LEU A 81 3.03 16.19 -7.24
CA LEU A 81 2.06 15.16 -6.82
C LEU A 81 1.37 14.51 -8.03
N LYS A 82 0.95 15.30 -9.01
CA LYS A 82 0.33 14.78 -10.23
C LYS A 82 1.28 13.86 -10.99
N SER A 83 2.52 14.31 -11.19
CA SER A 83 3.55 13.52 -11.89
C SER A 83 3.87 12.23 -11.13
N TYR A 84 3.95 12.31 -9.80
CA TYR A 84 4.17 11.15 -8.95
C TYR A 84 3.04 10.13 -9.06
N ILE A 85 1.79 10.55 -8.91
CA ILE A 85 0.64 9.64 -8.98
C ILE A 85 0.54 8.99 -10.36
N GLN A 86 0.73 9.74 -11.44
CA GLN A 86 0.74 9.19 -12.79
C GLN A 86 1.86 8.17 -12.97
N GLY A 87 3.05 8.47 -12.48
CA GLY A 87 4.17 7.53 -12.46
C GLY A 87 3.85 6.27 -11.69
N GLN A 88 3.33 6.40 -10.47
CA GLN A 88 3.02 5.27 -9.59
C GLN A 88 1.94 4.36 -10.16
N VAL A 89 0.89 4.93 -10.76
CA VAL A 89 -0.14 4.14 -11.47
C VAL A 89 0.50 3.35 -12.64
N THR A 90 1.37 3.98 -13.40
CA THR A 90 2.08 3.31 -14.52
C THR A 90 2.97 2.18 -14.01
N VAL A 91 3.75 2.42 -12.96
CA VAL A 91 4.59 1.39 -12.30
C VAL A 91 3.72 0.23 -11.81
N SER A 92 2.61 0.52 -11.14
CA SER A 92 1.68 -0.49 -10.61
C SER A 92 1.06 -1.36 -11.72
N ILE A 93 0.72 -0.78 -12.86
CA ILE A 93 0.20 -1.53 -14.01
C ILE A 93 1.28 -2.47 -14.56
N ILE A 94 2.49 -1.97 -14.76
CA ILE A 94 3.60 -2.78 -15.29
C ILE A 94 3.93 -3.92 -14.32
N LEU A 95 4.06 -3.62 -13.03
CA LEU A 95 4.28 -4.62 -11.98
C LEU A 95 3.17 -5.66 -11.96
N GLY A 96 1.91 -5.22 -12.05
CA GLY A 96 0.76 -6.11 -12.13
C GLY A 96 0.85 -7.08 -13.30
N ILE A 97 1.25 -6.63 -14.47
CA ILE A 97 1.45 -7.49 -15.65
C ILE A 97 2.55 -8.54 -15.37
N ILE A 98 3.68 -8.12 -14.79
CA ILE A 98 4.79 -9.03 -14.46
C ILE A 98 4.35 -10.10 -13.46
N LEU A 99 3.69 -9.68 -12.38
CA LEU A 99 3.16 -10.60 -11.36
C LEU A 99 2.10 -11.53 -11.95
N TYR A 100 1.22 -11.01 -12.82
CA TYR A 100 0.20 -11.82 -13.49
C TYR A 100 0.82 -12.96 -14.31
N ILE A 101 1.83 -12.64 -15.11
CA ILE A 101 2.55 -13.62 -15.91
C ILE A 101 3.24 -14.63 -14.99
N GLY A 102 3.99 -14.16 -13.99
CA GLY A 102 4.74 -15.03 -13.08
C GLY A 102 3.83 -15.96 -12.26
N TYR A 103 2.78 -15.43 -11.65
CA TYR A 103 1.84 -16.24 -10.86
C TYR A 103 1.01 -17.21 -11.71
N THR A 104 0.71 -16.84 -12.97
CA THR A 104 0.03 -17.76 -13.90
C THR A 104 0.94 -18.91 -14.31
N ILE A 105 2.23 -18.67 -14.56
CA ILE A 105 3.21 -19.71 -14.90
C ILE A 105 3.36 -20.74 -13.77
N ILE A 106 3.37 -20.31 -12.52
CA ILE A 106 3.47 -21.20 -11.36
C ILE A 106 2.11 -21.84 -10.98
N GLY A 107 1.02 -21.47 -11.65
CA GLY A 107 -0.31 -22.01 -11.39
C GLY A 107 -0.94 -21.54 -10.08
N LEU A 108 -0.55 -20.39 -9.54
CA LEU A 108 -1.06 -19.89 -8.26
C LEU A 108 -2.58 -19.61 -8.37
N PRO A 109 -3.41 -20.16 -7.45
CA PRO A 109 -4.85 -19.89 -7.47
C PRO A 109 -5.16 -18.43 -7.21
N TYR A 110 -6.29 -17.96 -7.76
CA TYR A 110 -6.77 -16.57 -7.62
C TYR A 110 -5.79 -15.49 -8.13
N THR A 111 -4.88 -15.82 -9.04
CA THR A 111 -3.90 -14.89 -9.64
C THR A 111 -4.50 -13.53 -10.05
N PRO A 112 -5.65 -13.43 -10.77
CA PRO A 112 -6.18 -12.11 -11.13
C PRO A 112 -6.53 -11.24 -9.93
N LEU A 113 -7.06 -11.83 -8.87
CA LEU A 113 -7.41 -11.12 -7.63
C LEU A 113 -6.17 -10.65 -6.88
N LEU A 114 -5.15 -11.51 -6.79
CA LEU A 114 -3.87 -11.18 -6.16
C LEU A 114 -3.17 -10.04 -6.88
N VAL A 115 -3.17 -10.06 -8.20
CA VAL A 115 -2.54 -9.02 -9.02
C VAL A 115 -3.28 -7.69 -8.94
N LEU A 116 -4.62 -7.72 -8.94
CA LEU A 116 -5.42 -6.51 -8.73
C LEU A 116 -5.11 -5.90 -7.35
N PHE A 117 -5.07 -6.74 -6.32
CA PHE A 117 -4.70 -6.31 -4.98
C PHE A 117 -3.27 -5.76 -4.93
N ALA A 118 -2.31 -6.42 -5.57
CA ALA A 118 -0.93 -5.97 -5.66
C ALA A 118 -0.81 -4.60 -6.35
N GLY A 119 -1.53 -4.39 -7.45
CA GLY A 119 -1.56 -3.12 -8.17
C GLY A 119 -2.08 -1.97 -7.31
N VAL A 120 -3.16 -2.22 -6.54
CA VAL A 120 -3.71 -1.22 -5.61
C VAL A 120 -2.76 -1.00 -4.43
N ALA A 121 -2.23 -2.06 -3.83
CA ALA A 121 -1.29 -1.97 -2.72
C ALA A 121 -0.02 -1.21 -3.11
N ASN A 122 0.47 -1.40 -4.33
CA ASN A 122 1.67 -0.75 -4.84
C ASN A 122 1.53 0.77 -5.03
N LEU A 123 0.31 1.31 -4.98
CA LEU A 123 0.12 2.77 -4.93
C LEU A 123 0.70 3.39 -3.65
N ILE A 124 0.94 2.59 -2.62
CA ILE A 124 1.59 3.02 -1.39
C ILE A 124 3.06 2.60 -1.42
N PRO A 125 4.01 3.54 -1.55
CA PRO A 125 5.43 3.25 -1.56
C PRO A 125 5.86 2.50 -0.30
N PHE A 126 6.87 1.66 -0.43
CA PHE A 126 7.48 0.85 0.62
C PHE A 126 6.56 -0.19 1.28
N LEU A 127 5.29 0.13 1.52
CA LEU A 127 4.32 -0.80 2.13
C LEU A 127 3.68 -1.73 1.09
N GLY A 128 3.47 -1.22 -0.13
CA GLY A 128 2.82 -1.96 -1.22
C GLY A 128 3.41 -3.33 -1.50
N PRO A 129 4.73 -3.46 -1.65
CA PRO A 129 5.40 -4.74 -1.87
C PRO A 129 5.10 -5.78 -0.78
N TRP A 130 5.15 -5.39 0.48
CA TRP A 130 4.88 -6.29 1.60
C TRP A 130 3.41 -6.68 1.70
N LEU A 131 2.52 -5.72 1.49
CA LEU A 131 1.08 -5.97 1.49
C LEU A 131 0.66 -6.88 0.34
N SER A 132 1.24 -6.71 -0.84
CA SER A 132 0.95 -7.54 -2.01
C SER A 132 1.51 -8.96 -1.88
N PHE A 133 2.68 -9.10 -1.27
CA PHE A 133 3.31 -10.40 -1.04
C PHE A 133 2.54 -11.27 -0.04
N ALA A 134 2.00 -10.68 1.03
CA ALA A 134 1.37 -11.43 2.13
C ALA A 134 0.26 -12.40 1.67
N PRO A 135 -0.78 -11.98 0.92
CA PRO A 135 -1.82 -12.91 0.46
C PRO A 135 -1.29 -13.94 -0.55
N ALA A 136 -0.36 -13.56 -1.42
CA ALA A 136 0.25 -14.51 -2.36
C ALA A 136 1.08 -15.57 -1.63
N ALA A 137 1.83 -15.18 -0.59
CA ALA A 137 2.61 -16.10 0.25
C ALA A 137 1.70 -17.08 1.00
N ILE A 138 0.59 -16.60 1.58
CA ILE A 138 -0.38 -17.44 2.28
C ILE A 138 -0.95 -18.50 1.32
N LEU A 139 -1.39 -18.10 0.13
CA LEU A 139 -1.91 -19.05 -0.87
C LEU A 139 -0.83 -19.99 -1.36
N GLY A 140 0.40 -19.52 -1.54
CA GLY A 140 1.54 -20.36 -1.89
C GLY A 140 1.84 -21.44 -0.83
N ILE A 141 1.76 -21.10 0.46
CA ILE A 141 1.94 -22.06 1.57
C ILE A 141 0.83 -23.10 1.57
N ILE A 142 -0.43 -22.68 1.35
CA ILE A 142 -1.60 -23.58 1.32
C ILE A 142 -1.50 -24.55 0.15
N ASP A 143 -1.05 -24.09 -1.01
CA ASP A 143 -0.92 -24.91 -2.22
C ASP A 143 0.27 -25.89 -2.14
N GLY A 144 1.32 -25.53 -1.40
CA GLY A 144 2.45 -26.40 -1.10
C GLY A 144 3.82 -25.69 -1.03
N PRO A 145 4.82 -26.34 -0.41
CA PRO A 145 6.15 -25.74 -0.22
C PRO A 145 6.83 -25.30 -1.52
N SER A 146 6.65 -26.06 -2.59
CA SER A 146 7.21 -25.72 -3.91
C SER A 146 6.58 -24.44 -4.47
N THR A 147 5.26 -24.32 -4.39
CA THR A 147 4.52 -23.15 -4.87
C THR A 147 4.92 -21.90 -4.06
N PHE A 148 5.05 -22.02 -2.75
CA PHE A 148 5.53 -20.92 -1.89
C PHE A 148 6.92 -20.42 -2.31
N ILE A 149 7.88 -21.34 -2.57
CA ILE A 149 9.22 -20.97 -3.02
C ILE A 149 9.14 -20.20 -4.34
N TRP A 150 8.34 -20.67 -5.30
CA TRP A 150 8.17 -19.98 -6.58
C TRP A 150 7.46 -18.63 -6.45
N VAL A 151 6.50 -18.49 -5.56
CA VAL A 151 5.89 -17.18 -5.22
C VAL A 151 6.95 -16.22 -4.73
N CYS A 152 7.83 -16.64 -3.82
CA CYS A 152 8.94 -15.82 -3.35
C CYS A 152 9.87 -15.40 -4.51
N VAL A 153 10.26 -16.34 -5.37
CA VAL A 153 11.15 -16.06 -6.50
C VAL A 153 10.51 -15.07 -7.48
N VAL A 154 9.27 -15.31 -7.89
CA VAL A 154 8.54 -14.42 -8.81
C VAL A 154 8.41 -13.01 -8.22
N THR A 155 8.00 -12.92 -6.95
CA THR A 155 7.85 -11.63 -6.28
C THR A 155 9.18 -10.90 -6.16
N LEU A 156 10.26 -11.58 -5.78
CA LEU A 156 11.59 -10.98 -5.70
C LEU A 156 12.06 -10.44 -7.06
N ILE A 157 11.89 -11.21 -8.13
CA ILE A 157 12.24 -10.77 -9.49
C ILE A 157 11.41 -9.54 -9.87
N ALA A 158 10.10 -9.58 -9.62
CA ALA A 158 9.21 -8.46 -9.92
C ALA A 158 9.62 -7.19 -9.15
N GLN A 159 9.95 -7.31 -7.85
CA GLN A 159 10.41 -6.20 -7.02
C GLN A 159 11.77 -5.64 -7.47
N GLN A 160 12.70 -6.51 -7.88
CA GLN A 160 13.98 -6.07 -8.42
C GLN A 160 13.81 -5.32 -9.75
N LEU A 161 12.92 -5.78 -10.62
CA LEU A 161 12.59 -5.09 -11.85
C LEU A 161 11.90 -3.75 -11.57
N GLU A 162 10.97 -3.71 -10.61
CA GLU A 162 10.31 -2.48 -10.18
C GLU A 162 11.32 -1.44 -9.72
N GLY A 163 12.14 -1.77 -8.72
CA GLY A 163 13.06 -0.81 -8.09
C GLY A 163 14.21 -0.36 -8.99
N ASN A 164 14.77 -1.27 -9.80
CA ASN A 164 15.98 -0.99 -10.57
C ASN A 164 15.72 -0.60 -12.03
N VAL A 165 14.57 -0.95 -12.58
CA VAL A 165 14.28 -0.70 -14.01
C VAL A 165 13.01 0.15 -14.18
N ILE A 166 11.89 -0.28 -13.63
CA ILE A 166 10.59 0.33 -13.93
C ILE A 166 10.49 1.71 -13.30
N THR A 167 10.70 1.82 -12.00
CA THR A 167 10.58 3.08 -11.26
C THR A 167 11.54 4.16 -11.80
N PRO A 168 12.84 3.92 -12.01
CA PRO A 168 13.72 4.93 -12.57
C PRO A 168 13.34 5.39 -13.98
N ASN A 169 12.82 4.48 -14.81
CA ASN A 169 12.43 4.82 -16.19
C ASN A 169 11.08 5.54 -16.26
N VAL A 170 10.14 5.25 -15.37
CA VAL A 170 8.81 5.85 -15.36
C VAL A 170 8.80 7.18 -14.62
N MET A 171 9.42 7.24 -13.44
CA MET A 171 9.42 8.43 -12.59
C MET A 171 10.59 9.38 -12.85
N GLY A 172 11.63 8.90 -13.55
CA GLY A 172 12.84 9.68 -13.83
C GLY A 172 13.64 10.00 -12.57
N LYS A 173 14.61 10.93 -12.72
CA LYS A 173 15.46 11.39 -11.61
C LYS A 173 14.77 12.42 -10.70
N SER A 174 13.50 12.70 -10.90
CA SER A 174 12.77 13.81 -10.25
C SER A 174 12.46 13.55 -8.77
N LEU A 175 12.62 12.34 -8.28
CA LEU A 175 12.38 11.95 -6.89
C LEU A 175 13.69 11.61 -6.15
N SER A 176 14.70 12.47 -6.25
CA SER A 176 15.91 12.33 -5.44
C SER A 176 15.72 12.86 -4.01
N ILE A 177 14.69 12.38 -3.33
CA ILE A 177 14.53 12.62 -1.89
C ILE A 177 15.47 11.65 -1.18
N HIS A 178 16.31 12.19 -0.29
CA HIS A 178 17.24 11.36 0.47
C HIS A 178 16.45 10.35 1.34
N PRO A 179 16.78 9.05 1.35
CA PRO A 179 16.06 8.04 2.12
C PRO A 179 15.85 8.40 3.59
N LEU A 180 16.82 9.09 4.17
CA LEU A 180 16.77 9.55 5.56
C LEU A 180 15.65 10.57 5.79
N THR A 181 15.37 11.43 4.80
CA THR A 181 14.25 12.40 4.88
C THR A 181 12.91 11.67 4.93
N ILE A 182 12.75 10.63 4.12
CA ILE A 182 11.54 9.80 4.11
C ILE A 182 11.35 9.12 5.48
N ILE A 183 12.40 8.53 6.02
CA ILE A 183 12.36 7.87 7.33
C ILE A 183 11.98 8.86 8.43
N VAL A 184 12.60 10.06 8.46
CA VAL A 184 12.29 11.10 9.46
C VAL A 184 10.85 11.56 9.33
N VAL A 185 10.35 11.78 8.11
CA VAL A 185 8.97 12.22 7.86
C VAL A 185 7.96 11.13 8.28
N ILE A 186 8.24 9.87 7.96
CA ILE A 186 7.40 8.72 8.38
C ILE A 186 7.36 8.60 9.91
N LEU A 187 8.51 8.70 10.58
CA LEU A 187 8.56 8.62 12.05
C LEU A 187 7.83 9.79 12.70
N ALA A 188 8.06 11.02 12.23
CA ALA A 188 7.37 12.20 12.73
C ALA A 188 5.85 12.13 12.50
N ALA A 189 5.42 11.67 11.34
CA ALA A 189 4.01 11.47 11.02
C ALA A 189 3.37 10.38 11.88
N GLY A 190 4.10 9.30 12.16
CA GLY A 190 3.68 8.21 13.04
C GLY A 190 3.46 8.66 14.47
N ASP A 191 4.34 9.50 14.99
CA ASP A 191 4.28 10.04 16.34
C ASP A 191 3.13 11.06 16.52
N LEU A 192 2.88 11.90 15.50
CA LEU A 192 1.86 12.95 15.54
C LEU A 192 0.43 12.47 15.28
N GLY A 193 0.23 11.45 14.49
CA GLY A 193 -1.12 11.05 14.06
C GLY A 193 -1.27 9.57 13.68
N GLY A 194 -0.32 8.74 14.13
CA GLY A 194 -0.38 7.31 13.92
C GLY A 194 -0.32 6.91 12.43
N PHE A 195 -0.83 5.72 12.14
CA PHE A 195 -0.78 5.10 10.81
C PHE A 195 -1.39 5.97 9.69
N THR A 196 -2.41 6.75 10.00
CA THR A 196 -3.10 7.62 9.02
C THR A 196 -2.18 8.72 8.48
N LEU A 197 -1.39 9.36 9.36
CA LEU A 197 -0.45 10.41 8.94
C LEU A 197 0.79 9.82 8.23
N ILE A 198 1.20 8.61 8.56
CA ILE A 198 2.26 7.91 7.83
C ILE A 198 1.88 7.73 6.36
N LEU A 199 0.63 7.34 6.06
CA LEU A 199 0.15 7.17 4.69
C LEU A 199 0.09 8.49 3.89
N VAL A 200 -0.13 9.61 4.55
CA VAL A 200 -0.17 10.92 3.91
C VAL A 200 1.23 11.52 3.75
N ALA A 201 2.18 11.11 4.59
CA ALA A 201 3.54 11.63 4.62
C ALA A 201 4.49 10.99 3.59
N VAL A 202 4.12 9.83 3.06
CA VAL A 202 4.85 9.11 1.99
C VAL A 202 4.38 9.57 0.63
#